data_c1ec73b09b1c5158389421b6fc3d245c
#
_entry.id   c1ec73b09b1c5158389421b6fc3d245c
#
_cell.length_a   1.000
_cell.length_b   1.000
_cell.length_c   1.000
_cell.angle_alpha   90.00
_cell.angle_beta   90.00
_cell.angle_gamma   90.00
#
_symmetry.space_group_name_H-M   'P 1'
#
loop_
_entity.id
_entity.type
_entity.pdbx_description
1 polymer ?
#
loop_
_entity_poly.entity_id
_entity_poly.type
_entity_poly.pdbx_seq_one_letter_code
_entity_poly.pdbx_strand_id
1 'polypeptide(L)' 'MENRNQDISYFISFCIEQYKNAKCLDGLDVMKIFVDYGVLDYLNENFDVLHTQSYQWILEDIDEFIDIRKKEYESISR' A
#
# COMPACT_ATOMS: atom_id res chain seq x y z
N MET A 1 -23.06 0.36 14.74
CA MET A 1 -22.27 1.51 14.41
C MET A 1 -21.06 1.14 13.57
N GLU A 2 -20.87 1.85 12.51
CA GLU A 2 -19.77 1.52 11.62
C GLU A 2 -18.44 1.96 12.17
N ASN A 3 -17.48 1.07 12.08
CA ASN A 3 -16.12 1.37 12.49
C ASN A 3 -15.21 1.42 11.26
N ARG A 4 -15.53 2.38 10.37
CA ARG A 4 -14.82 2.50 9.12
C ARG A 4 -13.32 2.71 9.34
N ASN A 5 -12.96 3.54 10.31
CA ASN A 5 -11.53 3.78 10.60
C ASN A 5 -10.83 2.52 11.04
N GLN A 6 -11.52 1.69 11.84
CA GLN A 6 -10.96 0.43 12.28
C GLN A 6 -10.83 -0.55 11.13
N ASP A 7 -11.84 -0.59 10.24
CA ASP A 7 -11.79 -1.47 9.07
C ASP A 7 -10.64 -1.09 8.15
N ILE A 8 -10.43 0.21 7.95
CA ILE A 8 -9.33 0.69 7.13
C ILE A 8 -7.98 0.34 7.75
N SER A 9 -7.88 0.48 9.07
CA SER A 9 -6.64 0.12 9.78
C SER A 9 -6.31 -1.36 9.62
N TYR A 10 -7.31 -2.22 9.76
CA TYR A 10 -7.12 -3.66 9.56
C TYR A 10 -6.69 -3.96 8.13
N PHE A 11 -7.32 -3.28 7.16
CA PHE A 11 -7.00 -3.49 5.77
C PHE A 11 -5.56 -3.09 5.47
N ILE A 12 -5.14 -1.92 5.98
CA ILE A 12 -3.77 -1.44 5.76
C ILE A 12 -2.77 -2.39 6.42
N SER A 13 -3.06 -2.83 7.64
CA SER A 13 -2.20 -3.78 8.35
C SER A 13 -2.07 -5.08 7.56
N PHE A 14 -3.17 -5.55 6.99
CA PHE A 14 -3.17 -6.74 6.16
C PHE A 14 -2.28 -6.54 4.94
N CYS A 15 -2.40 -5.39 4.28
CA CYS A 15 -1.59 -5.09 3.11
C CYS A 15 -0.10 -5.04 3.45
N ILE A 16 0.24 -4.43 4.59
CA ILE A 16 1.63 -4.37 5.04
C ILE A 16 2.18 -5.77 5.27
N GLU A 17 1.40 -6.63 5.95
CA GLU A 17 1.83 -7.98 6.25
C GLU A 17 2.02 -8.79 4.99
N GLN A 18 1.07 -8.71 4.06
CA GLN A 18 1.17 -9.46 2.81
C GLN A 18 2.33 -8.97 1.95
N TYR A 19 2.52 -7.67 1.88
CA TYR A 19 3.63 -7.10 1.11
C TYR A 19 4.97 -7.50 1.74
N LYS A 20 5.06 -7.44 3.06
CA LYS A 20 6.25 -7.85 3.80
C LYS A 20 6.63 -9.29 3.46
N ASN A 21 5.65 -10.18 3.49
CA ASN A 21 5.89 -11.59 3.22
C ASN A 21 6.25 -11.83 1.75
N ALA A 22 5.55 -11.16 0.84
CA ALA A 22 5.78 -11.35 -0.58
C ALA A 22 7.15 -10.86 -1.03
N LYS A 23 7.66 -9.81 -0.39
CA LYS A 23 8.94 -9.21 -0.77
C LYS A 23 10.08 -9.62 0.16
N CYS A 24 9.80 -10.44 1.17
CA CYS A 24 10.79 -10.85 2.16
C CYS A 24 11.46 -9.65 2.83
N LEU A 25 10.65 -8.69 3.22
CA LEU A 25 11.13 -7.46 3.85
C LEU A 25 10.74 -7.41 5.32
N ASP A 26 11.38 -6.50 6.03
CA ASP A 26 11.06 -6.15 7.40
C ASP A 26 9.81 -5.27 7.43
N GLY A 27 9.02 -5.37 8.51
CA GLY A 27 7.86 -4.51 8.64
C GLY A 27 8.20 -3.03 8.62
N LEU A 28 9.31 -2.65 9.25
CA LEU A 28 9.75 -1.25 9.25
C LEU A 28 10.11 -0.77 7.85
N ASP A 29 10.76 -1.63 7.06
CA ASP A 29 11.11 -1.30 5.69
C ASP A 29 9.86 -1.09 4.84
N VAL A 30 8.85 -1.95 5.02
CA VAL A 30 7.59 -1.82 4.29
C VAL A 30 6.89 -0.52 4.68
N MET A 31 6.84 -0.21 5.98
CA MET A 31 6.23 1.04 6.44
C MET A 31 6.90 2.24 5.81
N LYS A 32 8.23 2.22 5.76
CA LYS A 32 8.97 3.32 5.16
C LYS A 32 8.62 3.47 3.68
N ILE A 33 8.59 2.37 2.95
CA ILE A 33 8.21 2.40 1.53
C ILE A 33 6.79 2.94 1.36
N PHE A 34 5.87 2.47 2.19
CA PHE A 34 4.48 2.88 2.09
C PHE A 34 4.30 4.36 2.40
N VAL A 35 5.06 4.88 3.36
CA VAL A 35 5.02 6.32 3.68
C VAL A 35 5.68 7.12 2.57
N ASP A 36 6.88 6.72 2.15
CA ASP A 36 7.68 7.48 1.20
C ASP A 36 6.99 7.63 -0.16
N TYR A 37 6.27 6.61 -0.59
CA TYR A 37 5.61 6.64 -1.91
C TYR A 37 4.12 6.93 -1.83
N GLY A 38 3.61 7.25 -0.64
CA GLY A 38 2.21 7.62 -0.49
C GLY A 38 1.24 6.46 -0.59
N VAL A 39 1.71 5.24 -0.35
CA VAL A 39 0.85 4.06 -0.44
C VAL A 39 -0.21 4.05 0.65
N LEU A 40 0.13 4.53 1.86
CA LEU A 40 -0.84 4.56 2.95
C LEU A 40 -2.05 5.41 2.60
N ASP A 41 -1.80 6.58 2.04
CA ASP A 41 -2.88 7.47 1.61
C ASP A 41 -3.69 6.83 0.49
N TYR A 42 -2.99 6.19 -0.45
CA TYR A 42 -3.65 5.52 -1.57
C TYR A 42 -4.59 4.42 -1.08
N LEU A 43 -4.13 3.59 -0.14
CA LEU A 43 -4.94 2.51 0.40
C LEU A 43 -6.14 3.05 1.18
N ASN A 44 -5.92 4.12 1.93
CA ASN A 44 -6.98 4.74 2.71
C ASN A 44 -8.06 5.33 1.80
N GLU A 45 -7.64 6.05 0.77
CA GLU A 45 -8.57 6.72 -0.12
C GLU A 45 -9.35 5.76 -1.00
N ASN A 46 -8.77 4.62 -1.31
CA ASN A 46 -9.38 3.65 -2.22
C ASN A 46 -9.84 2.38 -1.51
N PHE A 47 -10.01 2.45 -0.20
CA PHE A 47 -10.40 1.31 0.61
C PHE A 47 -11.67 0.62 0.09
N ASP A 48 -12.68 1.41 -0.28
CA ASP A 48 -13.97 0.86 -0.68
C ASP A 48 -13.85 -0.07 -1.88
N VAL A 49 -12.95 0.25 -2.80
CA VAL A 49 -12.73 -0.58 -3.98
C VAL A 49 -11.73 -1.70 -3.68
N LEU A 50 -10.61 -1.33 -3.05
CA LEU A 50 -9.49 -2.26 -2.89
C LEU A 50 -9.81 -3.43 -1.96
N HIS A 51 -10.56 -3.19 -0.89
CA HIS A 51 -10.80 -4.24 0.10
C HIS A 51 -11.65 -5.39 -0.46
N THR A 52 -12.25 -5.23 -1.63
CA THR A 52 -13.04 -6.28 -2.27
C THR A 52 -12.21 -7.13 -3.22
N GLN A 53 -10.96 -6.77 -3.46
CA GLN A 53 -10.09 -7.48 -4.39
C GLN A 53 -9.28 -8.55 -3.66
N SER A 54 -8.77 -9.52 -4.43
CA SER A 54 -7.88 -10.52 -3.84
C SER A 54 -6.57 -9.87 -3.41
N TYR A 55 -5.89 -10.49 -2.44
CA TYR A 55 -4.64 -9.91 -1.97
C TYR A 55 -3.55 -9.94 -3.06
N GLN A 56 -3.59 -10.93 -3.95
CA GLN A 56 -2.65 -10.97 -5.07
C GLN A 56 -2.84 -9.76 -5.97
N TRP A 57 -4.08 -9.44 -6.27
CA TRP A 57 -4.40 -8.28 -7.09
C TRP A 57 -3.94 -6.98 -6.41
N ILE A 58 -4.19 -6.90 -5.10
CA ILE A 58 -3.81 -5.71 -4.33
C ILE A 58 -2.30 -5.52 -4.34
N LEU A 59 -1.53 -6.60 -4.16
CA LEU A 59 -0.08 -6.52 -4.15
C LEU A 59 0.46 -6.05 -5.50
N GLU A 60 -0.10 -6.55 -6.60
CA GLU A 60 0.30 -6.10 -7.93
C GLU A 60 -0.03 -4.63 -8.13
N ASP A 61 -1.19 -4.21 -7.63
CA ASP A 61 -1.60 -2.82 -7.74
C ASP A 61 -0.66 -1.91 -6.95
N ILE A 62 -0.27 -2.34 -5.76
CA ILE A 62 0.68 -1.57 -4.94
C ILE A 62 2.02 -1.47 -5.65
N ASP A 63 2.52 -2.56 -6.21
CA ASP A 63 3.79 -2.55 -6.95
C ASP A 63 3.73 -1.57 -8.12
N GLU A 64 2.64 -1.57 -8.85
CA GLU A 64 2.46 -0.66 -9.97
C GLU A 64 2.42 0.79 -9.51
N PHE A 65 1.69 1.04 -8.42
CA PHE A 65 1.61 2.37 -7.84
C PHE A 65 2.99 2.89 -7.43
N ILE A 66 3.77 2.05 -6.76
CA ILE A 66 5.12 2.43 -6.33
C ILE A 66 6.02 2.69 -7.55
N ASP A 67 5.91 1.85 -8.56
CA ASP A 67 6.71 1.99 -9.79
C ASP A 67 6.45 3.34 -10.46
N ILE A 68 5.19 3.71 -10.56
CA ILE A 68 4.80 4.99 -11.16
C ILE A 68 5.37 6.14 -10.34
N ARG A 69 5.26 6.06 -9.02
CA ARG A 69 5.80 7.09 -8.13
C ARG A 69 7.31 7.22 -8.25
N LYS A 70 8.01 6.08 -8.36
CA LYS A 70 9.47 6.10 -8.53
C LYS A 70 9.86 6.84 -9.79
N LYS A 71 9.14 6.59 -10.88
CA LYS A 71 9.42 7.25 -12.15
C LYS A 71 9.15 8.75 -12.06
N GLU A 72 8.09 9.13 -11.35
CA GLU A 72 7.81 10.55 -11.13
C GLU A 72 8.92 11.23 -10.33
N TYR A 73 9.40 10.58 -9.28
CA TYR A 73 10.47 11.13 -8.46
C TYR A 73 11.76 11.26 -9.26
N GLU A 74 12.07 10.27 -10.09
CA GLU A 74 13.25 10.34 -10.95
C GLU A 74 13.17 11.50 -11.93
N SER A 75 11.99 11.74 -12.48
CA SER A 75 11.79 12.88 -13.38
C SER A 75 12.01 14.20 -12.69
N ILE A 76 11.57 14.31 -11.44
CA ILE A 76 11.71 15.54 -10.67
C ILE A 76 13.16 15.78 -10.27
N SER A 77 13.90 14.70 -10.03
CA SER A 77 15.27 14.77 -9.53
C SER A 77 16.28 15.28 -10.55
N ARG A 78 15.89 15.44 -11.79
CA ARG A 78 16.82 15.89 -12.83
C ARG A 78 17.01 17.39 -12.88
#